data_aa0bfc97f4ab41c9a7df616348e55906
#
_entry.id   aa0bfc97f4ab41c9a7df616348e55906
#
_cell.length_a   1.000
_cell.length_b   1.000
_cell.length_c   1.000
_cell.angle_alpha   90.00
_cell.angle_beta   90.00
_cell.angle_gamma   90.00
#
_symmetry.space_group_name_H-M   'P 1'
#
loop_
_entity.id
_entity.type
_entity.pdbx_description
1 polymer ?
#
loop_
_entity_poly.entity_id
_entity_poly.type
_entity_poly.pdbx_seq_one_letter_code
_entity_poly.pdbx_strand_id
1 'polypeptide(L)' 'AAGKELTDAVNVAQLQSLTMQIGGDNGSSGKVGIWSGTLTVKGQNGITSHANGSTITVRLEDELKNKIDRIAA' A
#
# COMPACT_ATOMS: atom_id res chain seq x y z
N ALA A 1 14.36 25.63 -2.99
CA ALA A 1 13.98 24.72 -1.93
C ALA A 1 12.52 24.89 -1.59
N ALA A 2 11.85 23.77 -1.37
CA ALA A 2 10.43 23.75 -1.07
C ALA A 2 10.18 24.08 0.39
N GLY A 3 9.19 24.91 0.62
CA GLY A 3 8.45 25.10 1.84
C GLY A 3 9.16 24.91 3.18
N LYS A 4 10.06 25.79 3.56
CA LYS A 4 10.68 25.72 4.87
C LYS A 4 9.86 26.43 5.93
N GLU A 5 8.96 27.28 5.51
CA GLU A 5 8.12 28.07 6.42
C GLU A 5 6.66 27.95 6.01
N LEU A 6 5.76 28.16 6.96
CA LEU A 6 4.33 28.02 6.73
C LEU A 6 3.80 28.98 5.65
N THR A 7 4.49 30.08 5.42
CA THR A 7 4.10 31.08 4.43
C THR A 7 4.62 30.79 3.03
N ASP A 8 5.50 29.80 2.89
CA ASP A 8 6.05 29.47 1.59
C ASP A 8 5.01 28.78 0.73
N ALA A 9 4.95 29.20 -0.55
CA ALA A 9 4.02 28.61 -1.50
C ALA A 9 4.57 27.30 -2.05
N VAL A 10 3.66 26.35 -2.31
CA VAL A 10 3.98 25.08 -2.96
C VAL A 10 3.42 25.12 -4.36
N ASN A 11 4.25 24.82 -5.37
CA ASN A 11 3.77 24.78 -6.74
C ASN A 11 3.29 23.36 -7.11
N VAL A 12 2.59 23.28 -8.26
CA VAL A 12 2.00 22.00 -8.71
C VAL A 12 3.09 20.95 -8.96
N ALA A 13 4.23 21.35 -9.52
CA ALA A 13 5.31 20.40 -9.78
C ALA A 13 5.82 19.76 -8.50
N GLN A 14 5.90 20.53 -7.41
CA GLN A 14 6.30 20.00 -6.10
C GLN A 14 5.28 18.98 -5.59
N LEU A 15 4.00 19.28 -5.72
CA LEU A 15 2.95 18.36 -5.31
C LEU A 15 2.98 17.07 -6.14
N GLN A 16 3.17 17.20 -7.45
CA GLN A 16 3.20 16.05 -8.35
C GLN A 16 4.40 15.15 -8.12
N SER A 17 5.48 15.67 -7.56
CA SER A 17 6.70 14.89 -7.30
C SER A 17 6.72 14.22 -5.94
N LEU A 18 5.72 14.48 -5.09
CA LEU A 18 5.67 13.85 -3.77
C LEU A 18 5.53 12.34 -3.88
N THR A 19 6.33 11.65 -3.07
CA THR A 19 6.28 10.20 -2.99
C THR A 19 6.29 9.76 -1.54
N MET A 20 5.75 8.57 -1.30
CA MET A 20 5.83 7.89 -0.01
C MET A 20 6.75 6.70 -0.16
N GLN A 21 7.70 6.55 0.73
CA GLN A 21 8.57 5.37 0.74
C GLN A 21 7.82 4.21 1.36
N ILE A 22 7.98 3.03 0.78
CA ILE A 22 7.43 1.80 1.32
C ILE A 22 8.56 0.79 1.47
N GLY A 23 8.40 -0.12 2.40
CA GLY A 23 9.40 -1.15 2.65
C GLY A 23 8.74 -2.49 2.91
N GLY A 24 9.47 -3.54 2.65
CA GLY A 24 9.04 -4.89 2.92
C GLY A 24 10.15 -5.69 3.57
N ASP A 25 10.05 -7.00 3.49
CA ASP A 25 11.03 -7.89 4.09
C ASP A 25 12.35 -7.89 3.32
N ASN A 26 13.40 -8.29 4.00
CA ASN A 26 14.73 -8.51 3.41
C ASN A 26 15.32 -7.27 2.74
N GLY A 27 15.05 -6.11 3.31
CA GLY A 27 15.59 -4.86 2.78
C GLY A 27 14.93 -4.39 1.50
N SER A 28 13.81 -4.99 1.12
CA SER A 28 13.06 -4.55 -0.05
C SER A 28 12.46 -3.18 0.19
N SER A 29 12.38 -2.37 -0.86
CA SER A 29 11.88 -1.01 -0.74
C SER A 29 11.26 -0.56 -2.06
N GLY A 30 10.48 0.50 -1.97
CA GLY A 30 9.87 1.11 -3.13
C GLY A 30 9.36 2.49 -2.81
N LYS A 31 8.70 3.08 -3.79
CA LYS A 31 8.08 4.40 -3.63
C LYS A 31 6.74 4.40 -4.35
N VAL A 32 5.80 5.14 -3.79
CA VAL A 32 4.51 5.36 -4.43
C VAL A 32 4.28 6.86 -4.56
N GLY A 33 3.87 7.30 -5.76
CA GLY A 33 3.55 8.70 -5.99
C GLY A 33 2.23 9.06 -5.31
N ILE A 34 2.23 10.18 -4.60
CA ILE A 34 1.04 10.60 -3.85
C ILE A 34 0.03 11.29 -4.75
N TRP A 35 0.51 12.02 -5.77
CA TRP A 35 -0.37 12.75 -6.68
C TRP A 35 -1.24 11.82 -7.54
N SER A 36 -0.62 10.83 -8.17
CA SER A 36 -1.32 9.96 -9.12
C SER A 36 -0.91 8.50 -9.04
N GLY A 37 -0.11 8.14 -8.05
CA GLY A 37 0.30 6.76 -7.87
C GLY A 37 -0.75 5.93 -7.14
N THR A 38 -0.55 4.63 -7.14
CA THR A 38 -1.41 3.69 -6.43
C THR A 38 -0.55 2.80 -5.55
N LEU A 39 -0.86 2.75 -4.25
CA LEU A 39 -0.26 1.77 -3.37
C LEU A 39 -1.00 0.45 -3.56
N THR A 40 -0.27 -0.57 -4.00
CA THR A 40 -0.85 -1.89 -4.21
C THR A 40 -0.29 -2.87 -3.18
N VAL A 41 -1.17 -3.51 -2.45
CA VAL A 41 -0.82 -4.59 -1.52
C VAL A 41 -1.27 -5.89 -2.14
N LYS A 42 -0.32 -6.71 -2.59
CA LYS A 42 -0.61 -7.97 -3.26
C LYS A 42 -0.62 -9.13 -2.29
N GLY A 43 -1.60 -10.01 -2.43
CA GLY A 43 -1.59 -11.29 -1.75
C GLY A 43 -0.88 -12.35 -2.58
N GLN A 44 -0.27 -13.30 -1.90
CA GLN A 44 0.39 -14.46 -2.51
C GLN A 44 0.21 -15.67 -1.61
N ASN A 45 0.33 -16.84 -2.21
CA ASN A 45 0.37 -18.11 -1.46
C ASN A 45 -0.85 -18.31 -0.57
N GLY A 46 -2.02 -18.08 -1.12
CA GLY A 46 -3.26 -18.31 -0.39
C GLY A 46 -3.77 -17.10 0.39
N ILE A 47 -3.10 -15.96 0.26
CA ILE A 47 -3.52 -14.71 0.89
C ILE A 47 -3.99 -13.76 -0.20
N THR A 48 -5.12 -13.11 0.02
CA THR A 48 -5.65 -12.13 -0.91
C THR A 48 -5.90 -10.81 -0.20
N SER A 49 -5.85 -9.72 -0.95
CA SER A 49 -6.14 -8.40 -0.43
C SER A 49 -7.26 -7.76 -1.21
N HIS A 50 -7.99 -6.88 -0.55
CA HIS A 50 -9.09 -6.16 -1.17
C HIS A 50 -9.09 -4.72 -0.67
N ALA A 51 -9.10 -3.77 -1.58
CA ALA A 51 -9.15 -2.36 -1.25
C ALA A 51 -10.57 -1.83 -1.48
N ASN A 52 -11.09 -1.11 -0.50
CA ASN A 52 -12.40 -0.49 -0.58
C ASN A 52 -12.38 0.83 0.19
N GLY A 53 -12.61 1.92 -0.52
CA GLY A 53 -12.52 3.25 0.08
C GLY A 53 -11.11 3.52 0.56
N SER A 54 -10.97 3.74 1.86
CA SER A 54 -9.66 3.98 2.49
C SER A 54 -9.14 2.76 3.24
N THR A 55 -9.73 1.59 3.02
CA THR A 55 -9.41 0.37 3.77
C THR A 55 -8.84 -0.70 2.86
N ILE A 56 -7.79 -1.37 3.34
CA ILE A 56 -7.27 -2.58 2.71
C ILE A 56 -7.47 -3.73 3.68
N THR A 57 -8.16 -4.77 3.23
CA THR A 57 -8.41 -5.97 4.02
C THR A 57 -7.56 -7.10 3.46
N VAL A 58 -6.82 -7.76 4.34
CA VAL A 58 -5.98 -8.91 3.98
C VAL A 58 -6.55 -10.14 4.65
N ARG A 59 -6.77 -11.21 3.87
CA ARG A 59 -7.38 -12.42 4.40
C ARG A 59 -6.88 -13.64 3.63
N LEU A 60 -7.18 -14.82 4.16
CA LEU A 60 -6.93 -16.07 3.46
C LEU A 60 -7.90 -16.20 2.29
N GLU A 61 -7.42 -16.74 1.17
CA GLU A 61 -8.30 -17.09 0.07
C GLU A 61 -9.30 -18.16 0.54
N ASP A 62 -10.51 -18.11 -0.01
CA ASP A 62 -11.60 -18.99 0.41
C ASP A 62 -11.21 -20.47 0.34
N GLU A 63 -10.53 -20.86 -0.71
CA GLU A 63 -10.09 -22.24 -0.88
C GLU A 63 -9.13 -22.67 0.22
N LEU A 64 -8.15 -21.83 0.55
CA LEU A 64 -7.20 -22.14 1.61
C LEU A 64 -7.87 -22.12 2.97
N LYS A 65 -8.76 -21.17 3.22
CA LYS A 65 -9.51 -21.10 4.47
C LYS A 65 -10.31 -22.37 4.69
N ASN A 66 -10.98 -22.87 3.66
CA ASN A 66 -11.78 -24.09 3.75
C ASN A 66 -10.91 -25.30 4.11
N LYS A 67 -9.71 -25.39 3.53
CA LYS A 67 -8.78 -26.47 3.87
C LYS A 67 -8.33 -26.43 5.33
N ILE A 68 -8.05 -25.25 5.84
CA ILE A 68 -7.64 -25.05 7.23
C ILE A 68 -8.79 -25.39 8.17
N ASP A 69 -10.00 -24.96 7.85
CA ASP A 69 -11.19 -25.24 8.67
C ASP A 69 -11.43 -26.75 8.76
N ARG A 70 -11.22 -27.49 7.68
CA ARG A 70 -11.34 -28.96 7.71
C ARG A 70 -10.31 -29.62 8.59
N ILE A 71 -9.09 -29.11 8.57
CA ILE A 71 -8.01 -29.68 9.38
C ILE A 71 -8.27 -29.39 10.88
N ALA A 72 -8.79 -28.20 11.19
CA ALA A 72 -9.02 -27.78 12.56
C ALA A 72 -10.29 -28.37 13.17
N ALA A 73 -11.18 -28.90 12.37
CA ALA A 73 -12.48 -29.41 12.84
C ALA A 73 -12.41 -30.71 13.65
#